data_65ce6b3f4f84fdb9efd45601b5c0cc28
#
_entry.id   65ce6b3f4f84fdb9efd45601b5c0cc28
#
_cell.length_a   1.000
_cell.length_b   1.000
_cell.length_c   1.000
_cell.angle_alpha   90.00
_cell.angle_beta   90.00
_cell.angle_gamma   90.00
#
_symmetry.space_group_name_H-M   'P 1'
#
loop_
_entity.id
_entity.type
_entity.pdbx_description
1 polymer ?
#
loop_
_entity_poly.entity_id
_entity_poly.type
_entity_poly.pdbx_seq_one_letter_code
_entity_poly.pdbx_strand_id
1 'polypeptide(L)'
;NNLTNKRSKKPLSAKSKKNVHGTLHKALEKAVSLGYIRHNPADKPDLPKVRKAEIKPLADDEMVAFLDAVKGCEYETIYVVTLFTGMREGEVLGLTWDCIDFKGGTITIKQQLQKVRSSGGEYILTSTKNGKSRIIAPANYVMQLLTNQRKLQNSQRLKAGSAWSNPFNLVFTNALGRNLCAQTVYLHFKKLAAAAGVPSARFHDLRHSY
;
A
#
# COMPACT_ATOMS: atom_id res chain seq x y z
N ASN A 1 -19.41 -12.54 -24.92
CA ASN A 1 -18.61 -12.36 -23.71
C ASN A 1 -17.08 -12.39 -23.92
N ASN A 2 -16.61 -11.80 -25.03
CA ASN A 2 -15.18 -11.82 -25.41
C ASN A 2 -14.43 -10.56 -24.95
N LEU A 3 -14.70 -10.07 -23.73
CA LEU A 3 -13.93 -8.95 -23.17
C LEU A 3 -12.49 -9.38 -22.88
N THR A 4 -11.54 -8.75 -23.57
CA THR A 4 -10.11 -9.01 -23.45
C THR A 4 -9.38 -7.81 -22.84
N ASN A 5 -8.28 -8.07 -22.16
CA ASN A 5 -7.38 -7.01 -21.68
C ASN A 5 -6.62 -6.42 -22.89
N LYS A 6 -6.70 -5.10 -23.08
CA LYS A 6 -6.06 -4.40 -24.21
C LYS A 6 -4.54 -4.63 -24.29
N ARG A 7 -3.86 -4.74 -23.16
CA ARG A 7 -2.38 -4.91 -23.09
C ARG A 7 -1.96 -6.37 -23.28
N SER A 8 -2.57 -7.29 -22.49
CA SER A 8 -2.15 -8.70 -22.48
C SER A 8 -2.84 -9.56 -23.53
N LYS A 9 -3.87 -9.02 -24.24
CA LYS A 9 -4.74 -9.73 -25.20
C LYS A 9 -5.44 -10.98 -24.63
N LYS A 10 -5.32 -11.24 -23.32
CA LYS A 10 -5.95 -12.36 -22.64
C LYS A 10 -7.39 -12.02 -22.24
N PRO A 11 -8.30 -13.01 -22.14
CA PRO A 11 -9.65 -12.79 -21.63
C PRO A 11 -9.63 -12.14 -20.23
N LEU A 12 -10.60 -11.27 -19.94
CA LEU A 12 -10.74 -10.69 -18.62
C LEU A 12 -11.09 -11.77 -17.58
N SER A 13 -10.52 -11.66 -16.38
CA SER A 13 -10.87 -12.51 -15.25
C SER A 13 -12.34 -12.33 -14.85
N ALA A 14 -12.95 -13.36 -14.22
CA ALA A 14 -14.30 -13.28 -13.67
C ALA A 14 -14.49 -12.06 -12.76
N LYS A 15 -13.49 -11.75 -11.93
CA LYS A 15 -13.49 -10.56 -11.06
C LYS A 15 -13.51 -9.26 -11.86
N SER A 16 -12.70 -9.16 -12.91
CA SER A 16 -12.66 -7.98 -13.78
C SER A 16 -13.99 -7.77 -14.51
N LYS A 17 -14.59 -8.85 -15.03
CA LYS A 17 -15.92 -8.81 -15.66
C LYS A 17 -16.98 -8.30 -14.68
N LYS A 18 -16.99 -8.83 -13.45
CA LYS A 18 -17.90 -8.39 -12.38
C LYS A 18 -17.71 -6.92 -12.00
N ASN A 19 -16.47 -6.42 -11.96
CA ASN A 19 -16.18 -5.02 -11.67
C ASN A 19 -16.68 -4.09 -12.79
N VAL A 20 -16.45 -4.45 -14.05
CA VAL A 20 -16.97 -3.70 -15.22
C VAL A 20 -18.49 -3.64 -15.20
N HIS A 21 -19.14 -4.79 -15.00
CA HIS A 21 -20.59 -4.85 -14.86
C HIS A 21 -21.08 -3.98 -13.71
N GLY A 22 -20.49 -4.05 -12.52
CA GLY A 22 -20.88 -3.25 -11.35
C GLY A 22 -20.80 -1.74 -11.61
N THR A 23 -19.81 -1.28 -12.38
CA THR A 23 -19.71 0.13 -12.80
C THR A 23 -20.85 0.50 -13.75
N LEU A 24 -21.12 -0.33 -14.76
CA LEU A 24 -22.22 -0.13 -15.71
C LEU A 24 -23.58 -0.15 -15.00
N HIS A 25 -23.82 -1.14 -14.14
CA HIS A 25 -25.06 -1.26 -13.37
C HIS A 25 -25.33 0.00 -12.54
N LYS A 26 -24.33 0.53 -11.82
CA LYS A 26 -24.48 1.76 -11.04
C LYS A 26 -24.80 2.98 -11.92
N ALA A 27 -24.20 3.09 -13.08
CA ALA A 27 -24.47 4.18 -14.02
C ALA A 27 -25.91 4.11 -14.54
N LEU A 28 -26.38 2.93 -14.91
CA LEU A 28 -27.75 2.71 -15.40
C LEU A 28 -28.77 2.87 -14.26
N GLU A 29 -28.45 2.43 -13.04
CA GLU A 29 -29.30 2.67 -11.86
C GLU A 29 -29.50 4.17 -11.61
N LYS A 30 -28.42 4.97 -11.79
CA LYS A 30 -28.52 6.42 -11.73
C LYS A 30 -29.42 6.98 -12.83
N ALA A 31 -29.35 6.43 -14.04
CA ALA A 31 -30.22 6.82 -15.16
C ALA A 31 -31.70 6.51 -14.88
N VAL A 32 -32.00 5.37 -14.22
CA VAL A 32 -33.35 5.07 -13.70
C VAL A 32 -33.80 6.11 -12.70
N SER A 33 -32.94 6.41 -11.71
CA SER A 33 -33.26 7.39 -10.65
C SER A 33 -33.50 8.83 -11.15
N LEU A 34 -32.93 9.15 -12.33
CA LEU A 34 -33.11 10.44 -13.02
C LEU A 34 -34.26 10.43 -14.05
N GLY A 35 -34.98 9.31 -14.20
CA GLY A 35 -36.08 9.16 -15.14
C GLY A 35 -35.68 9.01 -16.60
N TYR A 36 -34.40 8.83 -16.92
CA TYR A 36 -33.92 8.66 -18.30
C TYR A 36 -34.31 7.29 -18.90
N ILE A 37 -34.36 6.26 -18.06
CA ILE A 37 -34.82 4.91 -18.44
C ILE A 37 -35.76 4.37 -17.37
N ARG A 38 -36.69 3.48 -17.77
CA ARG A 38 -37.71 2.94 -16.85
C ARG A 38 -37.20 1.82 -15.96
N HIS A 39 -36.21 1.05 -16.41
CA HIS A 39 -35.61 -0.08 -15.69
C HIS A 39 -34.14 -0.21 -16.05
N ASN A 40 -33.39 -0.87 -15.17
CA ASN A 40 -31.98 -1.07 -15.40
C ASN A 40 -31.76 -2.36 -16.24
N PRO A 41 -31.31 -2.25 -17.51
CA PRO A 41 -31.08 -3.45 -18.34
C PRO A 41 -29.95 -4.35 -17.86
N ALA A 42 -29.17 -3.92 -16.85
CA ALA A 42 -28.09 -4.69 -16.25
C ALA A 42 -28.49 -5.46 -14.97
N ASP A 43 -29.78 -5.54 -14.62
CA ASP A 43 -30.23 -6.16 -13.35
C ASP A 43 -30.09 -7.68 -13.29
N LYS A 44 -30.12 -8.37 -14.42
CA LYS A 44 -30.05 -9.84 -14.47
C LYS A 44 -28.89 -10.32 -15.35
N PRO A 45 -27.62 -10.09 -14.92
CA PRO A 45 -26.49 -10.52 -15.73
C PRO A 45 -26.16 -11.99 -15.47
N ASP A 46 -25.80 -12.69 -16.52
CA ASP A 46 -25.08 -13.96 -16.41
C ASP A 46 -23.58 -13.69 -16.20
N LEU A 47 -23.18 -13.57 -14.95
CA LEU A 47 -21.80 -13.27 -14.56
C LEU A 47 -21.07 -14.53 -14.09
N PRO A 48 -19.82 -14.73 -14.52
CA PRO A 48 -19.04 -15.87 -14.08
C PRO A 48 -18.79 -15.83 -12.56
N LYS A 49 -18.88 -16.99 -11.91
CA LYS A 49 -18.57 -17.13 -10.49
C LYS A 49 -17.13 -16.72 -10.21
N VAL A 50 -16.95 -15.82 -9.26
CA VAL A 50 -15.62 -15.41 -8.78
C VAL A 50 -15.19 -16.35 -7.68
N ARG A 51 -14.17 -17.18 -7.94
CA ARG A 51 -13.52 -17.95 -6.89
C ARG A 51 -12.68 -16.96 -6.05
N LYS A 52 -12.90 -16.97 -4.73
CA LYS A 52 -12.03 -16.22 -3.81
C LYS A 52 -10.66 -16.90 -3.82
N ALA A 53 -9.62 -16.17 -4.16
CA ALA A 53 -8.26 -16.66 -3.92
C ALA A 53 -8.04 -16.75 -2.42
N GLU A 54 -7.51 -17.86 -1.97
CA GLU A 54 -7.08 -18.05 -0.59
C GLU A 54 -5.92 -17.08 -0.32
N ILE A 55 -6.03 -16.29 0.74
CA ILE A 55 -4.95 -15.45 1.20
C ILE A 55 -4.06 -16.34 2.04
N LYS A 56 -2.84 -16.60 1.55
CA LYS A 56 -1.82 -17.32 2.30
C LYS A 56 -0.87 -16.30 2.91
N PRO A 57 -0.89 -16.08 4.24
CA PRO A 57 0.17 -15.37 4.93
C PRO A 57 1.51 -16.06 4.67
N LEU A 58 2.61 -15.36 4.87
CA LEU A 58 3.92 -16.00 4.87
C LEU A 58 3.99 -17.01 6.02
N ALA A 59 4.49 -18.21 5.75
CA ALA A 59 4.80 -19.17 6.79
C ALA A 59 5.99 -18.66 7.64
N ASP A 60 6.17 -19.22 8.83
CA ASP A 60 7.20 -18.74 9.77
C ASP A 60 8.61 -18.81 9.18
N ASP A 61 8.93 -19.90 8.48
CA ASP A 61 10.20 -20.09 7.76
C ASP A 61 10.37 -19.13 6.59
N GLU A 62 9.29 -18.87 5.83
CA GLU A 62 9.26 -17.88 4.75
C GLU A 62 9.47 -16.46 5.31
N MET A 63 8.91 -16.17 6.49
CA MET A 63 9.05 -14.90 7.16
C MET A 63 10.49 -14.67 7.63
N VAL A 64 11.13 -15.67 8.22
CA VAL A 64 12.54 -15.63 8.61
C VAL A 64 13.43 -15.40 7.39
N ALA A 65 13.24 -16.18 6.33
CA ALA A 65 14.00 -16.03 5.08
C ALA A 65 13.82 -14.64 4.46
N PHE A 66 12.60 -14.08 4.51
CA PHE A 66 12.34 -12.73 4.04
C PHE A 66 13.03 -11.67 4.90
N LEU A 67 13.00 -11.79 6.23
CA LEU A 67 13.68 -10.87 7.16
C LEU A 67 15.20 -10.87 6.93
N ASP A 68 15.80 -12.04 6.69
CA ASP A 68 17.22 -12.13 6.35
C ASP A 68 17.53 -11.47 5.01
N ALA A 69 16.68 -11.68 4.00
CA ALA A 69 16.86 -11.09 2.67
C ALA A 69 16.72 -9.56 2.65
N VAL A 70 15.93 -8.96 3.55
CA VAL A 70 15.73 -7.50 3.61
C VAL A 70 16.78 -6.80 4.47
N LYS A 71 17.54 -7.53 5.26
CA LYS A 71 18.52 -6.99 6.20
C LYS A 71 19.58 -6.15 5.46
N GLY A 72 19.76 -4.90 5.91
CA GLY A 72 20.71 -3.94 5.34
C GLY A 72 20.29 -3.33 4.00
N CYS A 73 19.10 -3.65 3.46
CA CYS A 73 18.63 -3.01 2.24
C CYS A 73 18.07 -1.59 2.51
N GLU A 74 17.99 -0.77 1.47
CA GLU A 74 17.50 0.63 1.55
C GLU A 74 16.12 0.77 2.20
N TYR A 75 15.22 -0.22 1.99
CA TYR A 75 13.83 -0.18 2.48
C TYR A 75 13.56 -1.17 3.62
N GLU A 76 14.60 -1.71 4.27
CA GLU A 76 14.46 -2.67 5.38
C GLU A 76 13.44 -2.19 6.41
N THR A 77 13.61 -0.96 6.92
CA THR A 77 12.72 -0.41 7.96
C THR A 77 11.26 -0.35 7.49
N ILE A 78 10.99 -0.05 6.21
CA ILE A 78 9.62 -0.06 5.64
C ILE A 78 9.02 -1.45 5.72
N TYR A 79 9.76 -2.48 5.29
CA TYR A 79 9.25 -3.85 5.25
C TYR A 79 9.05 -4.41 6.65
N VAL A 80 10.01 -4.19 7.56
CA VAL A 80 9.92 -4.63 8.95
C VAL A 80 8.77 -3.92 9.67
N VAL A 81 8.65 -2.59 9.56
CA VAL A 81 7.52 -1.85 10.14
C VAL A 81 6.20 -2.39 9.59
N THR A 82 6.10 -2.64 8.28
CA THR A 82 4.86 -3.18 7.68
C THR A 82 4.53 -4.56 8.25
N LEU A 83 5.52 -5.45 8.35
CA LEU A 83 5.36 -6.82 8.85
C LEU A 83 4.89 -6.82 10.32
N PHE A 84 5.50 -6.02 11.18
CA PHE A 84 5.22 -6.00 12.63
C PHE A 84 4.13 -5.01 13.05
N THR A 85 3.45 -4.33 12.14
CA THR A 85 2.38 -3.37 12.47
C THR A 85 1.11 -3.59 11.67
N GLY A 86 1.15 -4.42 10.65
CA GLY A 86 0.05 -4.64 9.76
C GLY A 86 -0.41 -3.39 9.00
N MET A 87 0.45 -2.37 8.81
CA MET A 87 0.12 -1.17 8.06
C MET A 87 -0.05 -1.48 6.57
N ARG A 88 -0.94 -0.75 5.89
CA ARG A 88 -1.03 -0.78 4.42
C ARG A 88 0.17 -0.03 3.81
N GLU A 89 0.55 -0.38 2.58
CA GLU A 89 1.63 0.31 1.85
C GLU A 89 1.47 1.84 1.85
N GLY A 90 0.29 2.35 1.54
CA GLY A 90 0.03 3.80 1.58
C GLY A 90 0.08 4.40 2.99
N GLU A 91 -0.25 3.63 4.03
CA GLU A 91 -0.18 4.07 5.44
C GLU A 91 1.28 4.15 5.90
N VAL A 92 2.12 3.15 5.60
CA VAL A 92 3.54 3.18 5.98
C VAL A 92 4.30 4.26 5.20
N LEU A 93 4.06 4.43 3.90
CA LEU A 93 4.68 5.49 3.11
C LEU A 93 4.17 6.89 3.46
N GLY A 94 2.97 6.99 4.02
CA GLY A 94 2.36 8.23 4.52
C GLY A 94 2.53 8.46 6.02
N LEU A 95 3.37 7.64 6.70
CA LEU A 95 3.65 7.81 8.12
C LEU A 95 4.49 9.07 8.32
N THR A 96 4.06 9.91 9.26
CA THR A 96 4.73 11.18 9.61
C THR A 96 5.29 11.11 11.02
N TRP A 97 6.32 11.91 11.32
CA TRP A 97 6.98 11.90 12.63
C TRP A 97 6.08 12.29 13.79
N ASP A 98 5.08 13.14 13.55
CA ASP A 98 4.05 13.53 14.53
C ASP A 98 3.08 12.39 14.89
N CYS A 99 3.08 11.31 14.12
CA CYS A 99 2.29 10.11 14.39
C CYS A 99 2.99 9.11 15.31
N ILE A 100 4.25 9.34 15.69
CA ILE A 100 5.05 8.41 16.50
C ILE A 100 5.31 9.02 17.86
N ASP A 101 4.75 8.38 18.90
CA ASP A 101 5.08 8.68 20.29
C ASP A 101 6.19 7.74 20.77
N PHE A 102 7.42 8.24 20.77
CA PHE A 102 8.59 7.48 21.24
C PHE A 102 8.59 7.25 22.76
N LYS A 103 7.92 8.10 23.56
CA LYS A 103 7.82 7.92 25.01
C LYS A 103 6.77 6.89 25.36
N GLY A 104 5.59 7.00 24.74
CA GLY A 104 4.49 6.05 24.92
C GLY A 104 4.66 4.76 24.14
N GLY A 105 5.67 4.65 23.25
CA GLY A 105 5.89 3.45 22.43
C GLY A 105 4.76 3.17 21.44
N THR A 106 4.07 4.21 20.93
CA THR A 106 2.90 4.02 20.10
C THR A 106 3.00 4.72 18.73
N ILE A 107 2.25 4.21 17.76
CA ILE A 107 2.11 4.79 16.42
C ILE A 107 0.62 5.02 16.15
N THR A 108 0.27 6.25 15.80
CA THR A 108 -1.08 6.63 15.37
C THR A 108 -1.18 6.57 13.85
N ILE A 109 -2.03 5.68 13.33
CA ILE A 109 -2.27 5.55 11.89
C ILE A 109 -3.55 6.32 11.55
N LYS A 110 -3.40 7.54 11.03
CA LYS A 110 -4.52 8.45 10.73
C LYS A 110 -4.64 8.79 9.24
N GLN A 111 -3.60 8.49 8.45
CA GLN A 111 -3.49 8.93 7.07
C GLN A 111 -2.72 7.95 6.18
N GLN A 112 -2.75 8.18 4.89
CA GLN A 112 -2.02 7.43 3.87
C GLN A 112 -1.51 8.37 2.79
N LEU A 113 -0.38 8.04 2.18
CA LEU A 113 0.15 8.72 1.00
C LEU A 113 -0.52 8.18 -0.26
N GLN A 114 -1.10 9.06 -1.05
CA GLN A 114 -1.80 8.69 -2.28
C GLN A 114 -1.31 9.52 -3.46
N LYS A 115 -1.08 8.86 -4.60
CA LYS A 115 -0.78 9.53 -5.87
C LYS A 115 -2.08 9.89 -6.57
N VAL A 116 -2.31 11.18 -6.84
CA VAL A 116 -3.51 11.67 -7.53
C VAL A 116 -3.22 11.79 -9.02
N ARG A 117 -3.90 10.96 -9.82
CA ARG A 117 -3.68 10.92 -11.28
C ARG A 117 -4.23 12.16 -12.01
N SER A 118 -5.29 12.76 -11.49
CA SER A 118 -5.94 13.95 -12.07
C SER A 118 -5.11 15.23 -11.93
N SER A 119 -4.14 15.26 -10.99
CA SER A 119 -3.28 16.43 -10.71
C SER A 119 -1.84 16.19 -11.18
N GLY A 120 -1.64 15.64 -12.37
CA GLY A 120 -0.28 15.41 -12.89
C GLY A 120 0.53 14.33 -12.17
N GLY A 121 -0.10 13.58 -11.27
CA GLY A 121 0.55 12.53 -10.49
C GLY A 121 1.18 13.01 -9.19
N GLU A 122 0.74 14.12 -8.65
CA GLU A 122 1.13 14.62 -7.34
C GLU A 122 0.77 13.66 -6.22
N TYR A 123 1.53 13.73 -5.14
CA TYR A 123 1.27 12.96 -3.93
C TYR A 123 0.60 13.85 -2.89
N ILE A 124 -0.43 13.32 -2.25
CA ILE A 124 -1.16 13.97 -1.16
C ILE A 124 -1.30 13.02 0.03
N LEU A 125 -1.40 13.58 1.23
CA LEU A 125 -1.83 12.84 2.41
C LEU A 125 -3.35 12.88 2.48
N THR A 126 -3.98 11.70 2.53
CA THR A 126 -5.43 11.54 2.68
C THR A 126 -5.74 10.73 3.93
N SER A 127 -6.97 10.83 4.44
CA SER A 127 -7.43 9.97 5.52
C SER A 127 -7.30 8.48 5.14
N THR A 128 -7.29 7.60 6.12
CA THR A 128 -7.32 6.15 5.88
C THR A 128 -8.57 5.76 5.09
N LYS A 129 -8.53 4.61 4.39
CA LYS A 129 -9.62 4.12 3.52
C LYS A 129 -11.01 4.14 4.18
N ASN A 130 -11.09 3.97 5.49
CA ASN A 130 -12.35 3.95 6.25
C ASN A 130 -12.59 5.24 7.07
N GLY A 131 -11.75 6.26 6.90
CA GLY A 131 -11.80 7.50 7.67
C GLY A 131 -11.46 7.37 9.17
N LYS A 132 -11.19 6.15 9.65
CA LYS A 132 -10.91 5.88 11.07
C LYS A 132 -9.40 5.83 11.33
N SER A 133 -8.95 6.55 12.35
CA SER A 133 -7.61 6.41 12.90
C SER A 133 -7.55 5.19 13.83
N ARG A 134 -6.35 4.64 14.00
CA ARG A 134 -6.06 3.61 15.00
C ARG A 134 -4.67 3.83 15.61
N ILE A 135 -4.54 3.45 16.87
CA ILE A 135 -3.26 3.47 17.60
C ILE A 135 -2.80 2.03 17.71
N ILE A 136 -1.52 1.81 17.49
CA ILE A 136 -0.84 0.53 17.68
C ILE A 136 0.35 0.71 18.61
N ALA A 137 0.64 -0.28 19.41
CA ALA A 137 1.85 -0.38 20.24
C ALA A 137 2.73 -1.50 19.67
N PRO A 138 3.62 -1.19 18.72
CA PRO A 138 4.49 -2.20 18.14
C PRO A 138 5.55 -2.66 19.12
N ALA A 139 6.20 -3.79 18.83
CA ALA A 139 7.33 -4.27 19.62
C ALA A 139 8.45 -3.21 19.72
N ASN A 140 9.19 -3.20 20.83
CA ASN A 140 10.29 -2.26 21.07
C ASN A 140 11.32 -2.25 19.94
N TYR A 141 11.56 -3.38 19.30
CA TYR A 141 12.44 -3.49 18.14
C TYR A 141 12.02 -2.54 17.00
N VAL A 142 10.72 -2.45 16.71
CA VAL A 142 10.20 -1.53 15.68
C VAL A 142 10.46 -0.07 16.05
N MET A 143 10.27 0.28 17.32
CA MET A 143 10.53 1.63 17.82
C MET A 143 12.03 1.99 17.73
N GLN A 144 12.92 1.03 17.96
CA GLN A 144 14.36 1.20 17.76
C GLN A 144 14.71 1.42 16.30
N LEU A 145 14.12 0.65 15.37
CA LEU A 145 14.30 0.87 13.93
C LEU A 145 13.83 2.26 13.48
N LEU A 146 12.70 2.74 14.00
CA LEU A 146 12.21 4.09 13.72
C LEU A 146 13.13 5.17 14.29
N THR A 147 13.71 4.93 15.46
CA THR A 147 14.74 5.82 16.04
C THR A 147 15.99 5.89 15.15
N ASN A 148 16.44 4.76 14.63
CA ASN A 148 17.58 4.71 13.70
C ASN A 148 17.24 5.37 12.36
N GLN A 149 16.02 5.17 11.85
CA GLN A 149 15.51 5.84 10.66
C GLN A 149 15.54 7.38 10.82
N ARG A 150 15.19 7.90 12.01
CA ARG A 150 15.24 9.34 12.31
C ARG A 150 16.68 9.86 12.27
N LYS A 151 17.63 9.11 12.84
CA LYS A 151 19.06 9.47 12.78
C LYS A 151 19.57 9.48 11.34
N LEU A 152 19.23 8.45 10.54
CA LEU A 152 19.57 8.35 9.14
C LEU A 152 19.01 9.55 8.35
N GLN A 153 17.72 9.84 8.51
CA GLN A 153 17.08 10.95 7.81
C GLN A 153 17.68 12.31 8.20
N ASN A 154 18.04 12.51 9.47
CA ASN A 154 18.74 13.73 9.91
C ASN A 154 20.12 13.87 9.24
N SER A 155 20.87 12.78 9.12
CA SER A 155 22.15 12.78 8.39
C SER A 155 21.97 13.10 6.90
N GLN A 156 20.94 12.52 6.26
CA GLN A 156 20.59 12.82 4.87
C GLN A 156 20.22 14.29 4.69
N ARG A 157 19.44 14.84 5.63
CA ARG A 157 19.05 16.26 5.62
C ARG A 157 20.27 17.19 5.69
N LEU A 158 21.22 16.89 6.55
CA LEU A 158 22.47 17.66 6.66
C LEU A 158 23.29 17.60 5.37
N LYS A 159 23.40 16.41 4.75
CA LYS A 159 24.12 16.21 3.49
C LYS A 159 23.44 16.91 2.31
N ALA A 160 22.11 16.90 2.25
CA ALA A 160 21.35 17.52 1.17
C ALA A 160 21.29 19.06 1.27
N GLY A 161 21.48 19.63 2.47
CA GLY A 161 21.44 21.07 2.69
C GLY A 161 20.13 21.71 2.17
N SER A 162 20.26 22.74 1.33
CA SER A 162 19.12 23.45 0.74
C SER A 162 18.29 22.62 -0.26
N ALA A 163 18.82 21.51 -0.76
CA ALA A 163 18.07 20.60 -1.65
C ALA A 163 17.08 19.69 -0.89
N TRP A 164 17.13 19.67 0.45
CA TRP A 164 16.21 18.90 1.26
C TRP A 164 14.80 19.47 1.23
N SER A 165 13.83 18.59 0.94
CA SER A 165 12.41 18.96 0.93
C SER A 165 11.53 17.80 1.45
N ASN A 166 10.99 17.94 2.66
CA ASN A 166 10.03 17.01 3.26
C ASN A 166 8.81 17.77 3.81
N PRO A 167 7.96 18.32 2.93
CA PRO A 167 6.84 19.19 3.33
C PRO A 167 5.77 18.44 4.15
N PHE A 168 5.68 17.13 4.00
CA PHE A 168 4.73 16.29 4.74
C PHE A 168 5.29 15.76 6.05
N ASN A 169 6.53 16.03 6.41
CA ASN A 169 7.20 15.47 7.60
C ASN A 169 7.20 13.93 7.63
N LEU A 170 7.37 13.29 6.45
CA LEU A 170 7.34 11.84 6.29
C LEU A 170 8.52 11.17 7.00
N VAL A 171 8.27 9.97 7.53
CA VAL A 171 9.28 9.10 8.13
C VAL A 171 10.17 8.48 7.05
N PHE A 172 9.57 8.08 5.93
CA PHE A 172 10.26 7.39 4.84
C PHE A 172 10.35 8.29 3.61
N THR A 173 11.56 8.71 3.30
CA THR A 173 11.86 9.63 2.20
C THR A 173 13.05 9.12 1.41
N ASN A 174 13.27 9.68 0.22
CA ASN A 174 14.53 9.51 -0.48
C ASN A 174 15.64 10.40 0.15
N ALA A 175 16.86 10.35 -0.38
CA ALA A 175 18.00 11.10 0.13
C ALA A 175 17.84 12.65 0.08
N LEU A 176 16.86 13.15 -0.67
CA LEU A 176 16.52 14.58 -0.75
C LEU A 176 15.27 14.94 0.07
N GLY A 177 14.74 14.05 0.89
CA GLY A 177 13.57 14.29 1.71
C GLY A 177 12.22 14.10 1.00
N ARG A 178 12.21 13.82 -0.29
CA ARG A 178 10.97 13.66 -1.06
C ARG A 178 10.32 12.30 -0.79
N ASN A 179 9.02 12.23 -0.95
CA ASN A 179 8.26 10.99 -0.80
C ASN A 179 8.76 9.88 -1.72
N LEU A 180 8.67 8.65 -1.24
CA LEU A 180 8.96 7.45 -2.03
C LEU A 180 7.81 7.13 -2.99
N CYS A 181 8.16 6.58 -4.15
CA CYS A 181 7.18 6.03 -5.07
C CYS A 181 6.80 4.59 -4.66
N ALA A 182 5.52 4.34 -4.38
CA ALA A 182 5.03 3.03 -3.99
C ALA A 182 5.44 1.93 -4.99
N GLN A 183 5.37 2.23 -6.31
CA GLN A 183 5.79 1.27 -7.33
C GLN A 183 7.29 0.88 -7.22
N THR A 184 8.17 1.82 -6.86
CA THR A 184 9.59 1.55 -6.67
C THR A 184 9.82 0.64 -5.47
N VAL A 185 9.19 0.94 -4.34
CA VAL A 185 9.25 0.12 -3.11
C VAL A 185 8.69 -1.28 -3.38
N TYR A 186 7.55 -1.37 -4.09
CA TYR A 186 6.95 -2.65 -4.49
C TYR A 186 7.86 -3.49 -5.39
N LEU A 187 8.48 -2.90 -6.42
CA LEU A 187 9.39 -3.62 -7.32
C LEU A 187 10.65 -4.11 -6.58
N HIS A 188 11.16 -3.30 -5.65
CA HIS A 188 12.26 -3.72 -4.78
C HIS A 188 11.84 -4.88 -3.87
N PHE A 189 10.66 -4.79 -3.25
CA PHE A 189 10.07 -5.89 -2.48
C PHE A 189 10.00 -7.19 -3.29
N LYS A 190 9.54 -7.13 -4.55
CA LYS A 190 9.42 -8.32 -5.41
C LYS A 190 10.76 -8.99 -5.70
N LYS A 191 11.85 -8.21 -5.82
CA LYS A 191 13.21 -8.76 -5.99
C LYS A 191 13.63 -9.51 -4.71
N LEU A 192 13.43 -8.91 -3.54
CA LEU A 192 13.78 -9.54 -2.26
C LEU A 192 12.92 -10.76 -1.95
N ALA A 193 11.62 -10.71 -2.21
CA ALA A 193 10.73 -11.85 -2.05
C ALA A 193 11.15 -13.04 -2.96
N ALA A 194 11.60 -12.76 -4.18
CA ALA A 194 12.14 -13.80 -5.06
C ALA A 194 13.46 -14.38 -4.50
N ALA A 195 14.35 -13.54 -3.98
CA ALA A 195 15.61 -14.00 -3.36
C ALA A 195 15.36 -14.83 -2.08
N ALA A 196 14.31 -14.50 -1.32
CA ALA A 196 13.88 -15.25 -0.14
C ALA A 196 13.10 -16.53 -0.46
N GLY A 197 12.96 -16.92 -1.73
CA GLY A 197 12.24 -18.14 -2.13
C GLY A 197 10.72 -17.99 -2.16
N VAL A 198 10.16 -16.79 -1.97
CA VAL A 198 8.72 -16.52 -1.94
C VAL A 198 8.25 -15.57 -3.06
N PRO A 199 8.52 -15.89 -4.34
CA PRO A 199 8.25 -14.98 -5.47
C PRO A 199 6.77 -14.64 -5.65
N SER A 200 5.86 -15.47 -5.14
CA SER A 200 4.41 -15.24 -5.17
C SER A 200 3.95 -14.19 -4.17
N ALA A 201 4.72 -13.91 -3.11
CA ALA A 201 4.39 -12.95 -2.07
C ALA A 201 4.13 -11.55 -2.64
N ARG A 202 3.15 -10.88 -2.09
CA ARG A 202 2.79 -9.48 -2.38
C ARG A 202 3.14 -8.63 -1.17
N PHE A 203 3.41 -7.36 -1.37
CA PHE A 203 3.64 -6.43 -0.25
C PHE A 203 2.50 -6.45 0.79
N HIS A 204 1.26 -6.64 0.33
CA HIS A 204 0.10 -6.70 1.21
C HIS A 204 0.06 -7.98 2.06
N ASP A 205 0.76 -9.04 1.65
CA ASP A 205 0.81 -10.30 2.41
C ASP A 205 1.64 -10.13 3.68
N LEU A 206 2.64 -9.20 3.72
CA LEU A 206 3.32 -8.82 4.96
C LEU A 206 2.34 -8.38 6.06
N ARG A 207 1.27 -7.68 5.68
CA ARG A 207 0.23 -7.26 6.62
C ARG A 207 -0.61 -8.43 7.13
N HIS A 208 -0.76 -9.50 6.35
CA HIS A 208 -1.56 -10.67 6.73
C HIS A 208 -0.79 -11.65 7.61
N SER A 209 0.53 -11.48 7.72
CA SER A 209 1.42 -12.27 8.57
C SER A 209 1.61 -11.67 9.97
N TYR A 210 0.94 -10.53 10.25
CA TYR A 210 0.87 -9.85 11.55
C TYR A 210 -0.18 -10.50 12.45
#